data_c7ba867e922fc2619d28ae7c47aaaeab
#
_entry.id   c7ba867e922fc2619d28ae7c47aaaeab
#
_cell.length_a   1.000
_cell.length_b   1.000
_cell.length_c   1.000
_cell.angle_alpha   90.00
_cell.angle_beta   90.00
_cell.angle_gamma   90.00
#
_symmetry.space_group_name_H-M   'P 1'
#
loop_
_entity.id
_entity.type
_entity.pdbx_description
1 polymer ?
#
loop_
_entity_poly.entity_id
_entity_poly.type
_entity_poly.pdbx_seq_one_letter_code
_entity_poly.pdbx_strand_id
1 'polypeptide(L)'
;MKKLRRVFDLLLGAAIVAISVAACAPRLMATGDAVYQPRLVARSGVELASAVMSDGAHLPMRIWSAKNPRAVVIGVHGMNDYSNAFAMPGPWFAAHGMTLVAYDQRGFGEAPGHGLWAGAARMASDLDTIVELTHKKYPGVPVYLLGTSMGGAVTMRAFTSNTPPKVDGVILASPAVWGWRAMNAFYETVLWMSAHLLPSLTLSGSGLGIQPSDNIPMLRALGRDPLVIKETEVGTIYGLVELMDEAALSASHINVPVLLMYGAHDEIVPPVPMGQALGDMRNAHVDVTAACYPKGYHMLLRDLDREVVWRDIESWIEARGKPLPSGAENLGPCPTLAHAGEL
;
A
#
# COMPACT_ATOMS: atom_id res chain seq x y z
N MET A 1 -49.08 19.44 26.35
CA MET A 1 -47.85 19.16 27.16
C MET A 1 -47.32 17.71 26.98
N LYS A 2 -48.11 16.63 27.12
CA LYS A 2 -47.62 15.22 26.98
C LYS A 2 -47.05 14.88 25.61
N LYS A 3 -47.59 15.41 24.50
CA LYS A 3 -47.03 15.16 23.13
C LYS A 3 -45.66 15.85 22.92
N LEU A 4 -45.51 17.06 23.44
CA LEU A 4 -44.24 17.81 23.32
C LEU A 4 -43.10 17.13 24.08
N ARG A 5 -43.40 16.58 25.28
CA ARG A 5 -42.42 15.84 26.10
C ARG A 5 -41.99 14.53 25.42
N ARG A 6 -42.91 13.79 24.81
CA ARG A 6 -42.57 12.57 24.02
C ARG A 6 -41.68 12.87 22.82
N VAL A 7 -41.91 13.97 22.10
CA VAL A 7 -41.07 14.37 20.98
C VAL A 7 -39.67 14.78 21.47
N PHE A 8 -39.58 15.50 22.60
CA PHE A 8 -38.33 15.87 23.22
C PHE A 8 -37.53 14.65 23.71
N ASP A 9 -38.20 13.69 24.35
CA ASP A 9 -37.55 12.45 24.84
C ASP A 9 -37.05 11.58 23.64
N LEU A 10 -37.78 11.53 22.52
CA LEU A 10 -37.37 10.85 21.29
C LEU A 10 -36.16 11.54 20.63
N LEU A 11 -36.18 12.86 20.57
CA LEU A 11 -35.08 13.65 19.99
C LEU A 11 -33.82 13.56 20.88
N LEU A 12 -33.98 13.58 22.21
CA LEU A 12 -32.89 13.39 23.14
C LEU A 12 -32.31 11.98 23.05
N GLY A 13 -33.16 10.96 22.97
CA GLY A 13 -32.73 9.57 22.76
C GLY A 13 -31.98 9.39 21.43
N ALA A 14 -32.50 9.95 20.34
CA ALA A 14 -31.83 9.94 19.03
C ALA A 14 -30.49 10.69 19.06
N ALA A 15 -30.42 11.83 19.74
CA ALA A 15 -29.15 12.57 19.92
C ALA A 15 -28.12 11.80 20.75
N ILE A 16 -28.53 11.14 21.84
CA ILE A 16 -27.65 10.30 22.66
C ILE A 16 -27.12 9.11 21.83
N VAL A 17 -27.96 8.45 21.05
CA VAL A 17 -27.54 7.35 20.15
C VAL A 17 -26.57 7.88 19.09
N ALA A 18 -26.87 9.02 18.45
CA ALA A 18 -25.99 9.63 17.46
C ALA A 18 -24.62 10.03 18.04
N ILE A 19 -24.59 10.59 19.25
CA ILE A 19 -23.34 10.95 19.94
C ILE A 19 -22.58 9.67 20.33
N SER A 20 -23.26 8.60 20.76
CA SER A 20 -22.61 7.34 21.11
C SER A 20 -21.99 6.67 19.87
N VAL A 21 -22.68 6.69 18.74
CA VAL A 21 -22.15 6.15 17.46
C VAL A 21 -20.96 6.98 16.96
N ALA A 22 -21.02 8.30 17.08
CA ALA A 22 -19.90 9.17 16.70
C ALA A 22 -18.67 8.97 17.62
N ALA A 23 -18.88 8.66 18.91
CA ALA A 23 -17.81 8.37 19.86
C ALA A 23 -17.15 7.01 19.61
N CYS A 24 -17.82 6.10 18.89
CA CYS A 24 -17.31 4.78 18.50
C CYS A 24 -16.80 4.73 17.05
N ALA A 25 -16.82 5.85 16.30
CA ALA A 25 -16.31 5.89 14.91
C ALA A 25 -14.83 5.49 14.85
N PRO A 26 -14.38 4.88 13.74
CA PRO A 26 -12.97 4.55 13.53
C PRO A 26 -12.07 5.75 13.81
N ARG A 27 -11.07 5.58 14.68
CA ARG A 27 -10.19 6.66 15.08
C ARG A 27 -9.07 6.83 14.09
N LEU A 28 -9.02 8.00 13.45
CA LEU A 28 -7.84 8.41 12.72
C LEU A 28 -6.74 8.86 13.70
N MET A 29 -5.51 8.56 13.34
CA MET A 29 -4.35 9.05 14.06
C MET A 29 -4.37 10.59 14.11
N ALA A 30 -4.16 11.16 15.28
CA ALA A 30 -4.02 12.60 15.42
C ALA A 30 -2.76 13.11 14.67
N THR A 31 -2.89 14.23 14.00
CA THR A 31 -1.76 14.94 13.37
C THR A 31 -1.29 16.07 14.28
N GLY A 32 0.03 16.36 14.26
CA GLY A 32 0.57 17.52 14.96
C GLY A 32 0.12 18.83 14.30
N ASP A 33 -0.11 19.88 15.11
CA ASP A 33 -0.49 21.20 14.62
C ASP A 33 0.72 22.05 14.20
N ALA A 34 1.93 21.64 14.57
CA ALA A 34 3.16 22.35 14.22
C ALA A 34 3.53 22.16 12.75
N VAL A 35 4.00 23.23 12.13
CA VAL A 35 4.41 23.22 10.72
C VAL A 35 5.94 23.18 10.65
N TYR A 36 6.47 22.10 10.09
CA TYR A 36 7.90 21.91 9.87
C TYR A 36 8.24 21.90 8.38
N GLN A 37 9.49 22.28 8.06
CA GLN A 37 10.02 22.03 6.72
C GLN A 37 10.41 20.54 6.61
N PRO A 38 9.83 19.78 5.67
CA PRO A 38 10.18 18.39 5.46
C PRO A 38 11.67 18.23 5.14
N ARG A 39 12.32 17.25 5.79
CA ARG A 39 13.75 16.97 5.61
C ARG A 39 14.11 15.54 5.97
N LEU A 40 15.24 15.09 5.44
CA LEU A 40 15.87 13.86 5.87
C LEU A 40 16.82 14.14 7.05
N VAL A 41 16.79 13.25 8.04
CA VAL A 41 17.73 13.25 9.16
C VAL A 41 18.42 11.88 9.24
N ALA A 42 19.71 11.89 9.55
CA ALA A 42 20.45 10.65 9.75
C ALA A 42 19.96 9.94 11.04
N ARG A 43 19.96 8.61 11.00
CA ARG A 43 19.80 7.77 12.19
C ARG A 43 21.11 7.02 12.44
N SER A 44 21.32 6.59 13.68
CA SER A 44 22.46 5.72 14.02
C SER A 44 22.35 4.38 13.30
N GLY A 45 23.38 4.02 12.56
CA GLY A 45 23.44 2.82 11.73
C GLY A 45 23.74 3.16 10.26
N VAL A 46 24.30 2.18 9.56
CA VAL A 46 24.57 2.33 8.12
C VAL A 46 23.24 2.26 7.36
N GLU A 47 23.06 3.21 6.43
CA GLU A 47 21.87 3.27 5.56
C GLU A 47 20.52 3.45 6.27
N LEU A 48 20.53 3.99 7.50
CA LEU A 48 19.32 4.39 8.20
C LEU A 48 19.13 5.90 8.17
N ALA A 49 17.90 6.33 7.91
CA ALA A 49 17.49 7.72 7.93
C ALA A 49 16.09 7.84 8.57
N SER A 50 15.61 9.05 8.71
CA SER A 50 14.22 9.35 9.01
C SER A 50 13.77 10.54 8.18
N ALA A 51 12.59 10.49 7.62
CA ALA A 51 11.95 11.65 7.03
C ALA A 51 11.13 12.38 8.09
N VAL A 52 11.40 13.65 8.29
CA VAL A 52 10.59 14.53 9.13
C VAL A 52 9.51 15.14 8.25
N MET A 53 8.25 14.91 8.58
CA MET A 53 7.09 15.40 7.86
C MET A 53 6.72 16.82 8.26
N SER A 54 5.81 17.46 7.51
CA SER A 54 5.39 18.84 7.78
C SER A 54 4.70 19.02 9.15
N ASP A 55 4.09 17.97 9.69
CA ASP A 55 3.48 17.95 11.03
C ASP A 55 4.44 17.48 12.15
N GLY A 56 5.73 17.33 11.81
CA GLY A 56 6.78 16.91 12.74
C GLY A 56 6.87 15.40 12.97
N ALA A 57 6.04 14.59 12.33
CA ALA A 57 6.17 13.15 12.43
C ALA A 57 7.49 12.66 11.81
N HIS A 58 8.13 11.70 12.45
CA HIS A 58 9.33 11.06 11.97
C HIS A 58 8.96 9.70 11.36
N LEU A 59 9.19 9.53 10.06
CA LEU A 59 9.02 8.25 9.35
C LEU A 59 10.40 7.60 9.18
N PRO A 60 10.68 6.51 9.90
CA PRO A 60 11.93 5.77 9.76
C PRO A 60 12.12 5.25 8.34
N MET A 61 13.37 5.24 7.87
CA MET A 61 13.71 4.82 6.51
C MET A 61 14.89 3.86 6.53
N ARG A 62 14.87 2.92 5.58
CA ARG A 62 16.00 2.06 5.20
C ARG A 62 16.41 2.41 3.77
N ILE A 63 17.72 2.52 3.54
CA ILE A 63 18.25 2.93 2.24
C ILE A 63 19.34 1.91 1.86
N TRP A 64 19.14 1.20 0.77
CA TRP A 64 20.16 0.35 0.15
C TRP A 64 20.75 1.10 -1.02
N SER A 65 21.90 1.71 -0.79
CA SER A 65 22.51 2.67 -1.71
C SER A 65 23.35 1.97 -2.78
N ALA A 66 23.07 2.28 -4.05
CA ALA A 66 23.97 1.98 -5.14
C ALA A 66 25.06 3.08 -5.27
N LYS A 67 26.26 2.72 -5.69
CA LYS A 67 27.28 3.70 -6.04
C LYS A 67 26.94 4.29 -7.42
N ASN A 68 26.67 5.60 -7.49
CA ASN A 68 26.19 6.27 -8.72
C ASN A 68 24.90 5.64 -9.26
N PRO A 69 23.77 5.80 -8.55
CA PRO A 69 22.54 5.14 -8.93
C PRO A 69 22.02 5.62 -10.28
N ARG A 70 21.64 4.68 -11.16
CA ARG A 70 20.96 4.95 -12.43
C ARG A 70 19.45 5.16 -12.27
N ALA A 71 18.91 4.71 -11.14
CA ALA A 71 17.52 4.93 -10.72
C ALA A 71 17.41 4.86 -9.19
N VAL A 72 16.40 5.54 -8.65
CA VAL A 72 15.99 5.38 -7.26
C VAL A 72 14.59 4.75 -7.23
N VAL A 73 14.44 3.68 -6.47
CA VAL A 73 13.16 3.00 -6.26
C VAL A 73 12.68 3.27 -4.85
N ILE A 74 11.51 3.88 -4.70
CA ILE A 74 10.87 4.12 -3.41
C ILE A 74 9.93 2.96 -3.10
N GLY A 75 10.27 2.15 -2.09
CA GLY A 75 9.47 1.02 -1.64
C GLY A 75 8.38 1.44 -0.65
N VAL A 76 7.12 1.12 -0.96
CA VAL A 76 5.94 1.37 -0.13
C VAL A 76 5.36 0.02 0.30
N HIS A 77 5.49 -0.29 1.60
CA HIS A 77 5.19 -1.62 2.14
C HIS A 77 3.69 -1.90 2.27
N GLY A 78 3.34 -3.18 2.41
CA GLY A 78 1.97 -3.65 2.62
C GLY A 78 1.47 -3.48 4.06
N MET A 79 0.20 -3.85 4.26
CA MET A 79 -0.47 -3.82 5.56
C MET A 79 0.29 -4.65 6.61
N ASN A 80 0.37 -4.15 7.83
CA ASN A 80 0.99 -4.80 8.98
C ASN A 80 2.50 -5.03 8.90
N ASP A 81 3.14 -4.68 7.79
CA ASP A 81 4.57 -4.75 7.55
C ASP A 81 5.22 -3.37 7.73
N TYR A 82 6.49 -3.22 7.39
CA TYR A 82 7.23 -1.96 7.48
C TYR A 82 8.39 -1.95 6.46
N SER A 83 9.25 -0.98 6.48
CA SER A 83 10.37 -0.85 5.51
C SER A 83 11.24 -2.11 5.35
N ASN A 84 11.25 -3.01 6.37
CA ASN A 84 11.95 -4.30 6.30
C ASN A 84 11.35 -5.28 5.25
N ALA A 85 10.16 -5.01 4.72
CA ALA A 85 9.59 -5.74 3.57
C ALA A 85 10.54 -5.77 2.38
N PHE A 86 11.40 -4.76 2.27
CA PHE A 86 12.36 -4.61 1.20
C PHE A 86 13.79 -5.07 1.55
N ALA A 87 14.00 -5.72 2.71
CA ALA A 87 15.33 -6.19 3.13
C ALA A 87 15.90 -7.28 2.21
N MET A 88 15.05 -8.04 1.51
CA MET A 88 15.52 -9.04 0.54
C MET A 88 15.83 -8.39 -0.83
N PRO A 89 14.94 -7.62 -1.47
CA PRO A 89 15.23 -6.98 -2.75
C PRO A 89 16.24 -5.82 -2.65
N GLY A 90 16.31 -5.10 -1.52
CA GLY A 90 17.14 -3.91 -1.37
C GLY A 90 18.62 -4.09 -1.72
N PRO A 91 19.33 -5.05 -1.12
CA PRO A 91 20.72 -5.33 -1.46
C PRO A 91 20.92 -5.74 -2.92
N TRP A 92 19.96 -6.48 -3.48
CA TRP A 92 20.01 -6.90 -4.89
C TRP A 92 19.89 -5.69 -5.82
N PHE A 93 18.90 -4.80 -5.60
CA PHE A 93 18.76 -3.56 -6.39
C PHE A 93 20.00 -2.69 -6.28
N ALA A 94 20.56 -2.53 -5.07
CA ALA A 94 21.79 -1.76 -4.87
C ALA A 94 22.97 -2.32 -5.67
N ALA A 95 23.15 -3.66 -5.69
CA ALA A 95 24.18 -4.34 -6.46
C ALA A 95 23.98 -4.18 -7.99
N HIS A 96 22.73 -3.95 -8.42
CA HIS A 96 22.35 -3.72 -9.82
C HIS A 96 22.22 -2.23 -10.17
N GLY A 97 22.85 -1.33 -9.44
CA GLY A 97 22.93 0.10 -9.76
C GLY A 97 21.65 0.88 -9.51
N MET A 98 20.72 0.36 -8.72
CA MET A 98 19.49 1.05 -8.33
C MET A 98 19.47 1.24 -6.81
N THR A 99 19.36 2.46 -6.33
CA THR A 99 19.15 2.72 -4.91
C THR A 99 17.71 2.40 -4.55
N LEU A 100 17.51 1.56 -3.53
CA LEU A 100 16.18 1.34 -2.97
C LEU A 100 16.04 2.09 -1.65
N VAL A 101 14.97 2.88 -1.54
CA VAL A 101 14.59 3.66 -0.36
C VAL A 101 13.24 3.15 0.10
N ALA A 102 13.14 2.67 1.34
CA ALA A 102 11.86 2.26 1.92
C ALA A 102 11.64 2.99 3.24
N TYR A 103 10.40 3.32 3.57
CA TYR A 103 10.06 4.00 4.81
C TYR A 103 8.94 3.26 5.54
N ASP A 104 8.89 3.44 6.86
CA ASP A 104 7.79 2.95 7.67
C ASP A 104 6.62 3.93 7.54
N GLN A 105 5.51 3.47 6.97
CA GLN A 105 4.29 4.29 6.88
C GLN A 105 3.70 4.50 8.28
N ARG A 106 3.02 5.62 8.51
CA ARG A 106 2.36 5.89 9.81
C ARG A 106 1.48 4.73 10.23
N GLY A 107 1.54 4.38 11.48
CA GLY A 107 0.84 3.25 12.06
C GLY A 107 1.59 1.92 11.96
N PHE A 108 2.74 1.88 11.27
CA PHE A 108 3.48 0.65 11.02
C PHE A 108 4.96 0.79 11.40
N GLY A 109 5.59 -0.35 11.70
CA GLY A 109 7.01 -0.40 12.06
C GLY A 109 7.33 0.47 13.28
N GLU A 110 8.36 1.30 13.16
CA GLU A 110 8.76 2.28 14.19
C GLU A 110 8.16 3.68 13.94
N ALA A 111 7.30 3.85 12.92
CA ALA A 111 6.62 5.11 12.68
C ALA A 111 5.59 5.42 13.78
N PRO A 112 5.22 6.70 14.00
CA PRO A 112 4.23 7.07 15.01
C PRO A 112 2.90 6.34 14.83
N GLY A 113 2.24 6.03 15.97
CA GLY A 113 0.89 5.48 16.00
C GLY A 113 0.79 4.00 15.65
N HIS A 114 1.78 3.20 16.01
CA HIS A 114 1.80 1.75 15.74
C HIS A 114 0.46 1.06 16.01
N GLY A 115 -0.12 0.42 14.99
CA GLY A 115 -1.43 -0.23 15.00
C GLY A 115 -2.62 0.66 14.68
N LEU A 116 -2.45 1.99 14.64
CA LEU A 116 -3.51 2.96 14.33
C LEU A 116 -3.53 3.32 12.84
N TRP A 117 -4.70 3.68 12.33
CA TRP A 117 -4.89 4.11 10.94
C TRP A 117 -4.60 5.61 10.76
N ALA A 118 -3.71 5.94 9.84
CA ALA A 118 -3.36 7.33 9.55
C ALA A 118 -4.32 8.04 8.58
N GLY A 119 -5.11 7.28 7.84
CA GLY A 119 -5.98 7.78 6.77
C GLY A 119 -5.32 7.78 5.39
N ALA A 120 -6.09 7.40 4.37
CA ALA A 120 -5.61 7.27 2.99
C ALA A 120 -4.96 8.55 2.45
N ALA A 121 -5.62 9.70 2.64
CA ALA A 121 -5.10 11.00 2.18
C ALA A 121 -3.78 11.39 2.86
N ARG A 122 -3.62 11.08 4.17
CA ARG A 122 -2.38 11.35 4.90
C ARG A 122 -1.23 10.47 4.40
N MET A 123 -1.49 9.17 4.21
CA MET A 123 -0.48 8.24 3.71
C MET A 123 -0.02 8.62 2.29
N ALA A 124 -0.94 9.03 1.42
CA ALA A 124 -0.62 9.56 0.09
C ALA A 124 0.22 10.84 0.16
N SER A 125 -0.13 11.80 1.03
CA SER A 125 0.63 13.04 1.24
C SER A 125 2.03 12.78 1.82
N ASP A 126 2.18 11.80 2.70
CA ASP A 126 3.49 11.39 3.20
C ASP A 126 4.34 10.81 2.06
N LEU A 127 3.76 10.00 1.17
CA LEU A 127 4.44 9.47 -0.01
C LEU A 127 4.92 10.59 -0.93
N ASP A 128 4.09 11.60 -1.21
CA ASP A 128 4.47 12.77 -2.03
C ASP A 128 5.67 13.49 -1.40
N THR A 129 5.67 13.67 -0.08
CA THR A 129 6.80 14.26 0.66
C THR A 129 8.07 13.41 0.53
N ILE A 130 7.96 12.08 0.63
CA ILE A 130 9.10 11.16 0.45
C ILE A 130 9.67 11.26 -0.97
N VAL A 131 8.82 11.37 -1.99
CA VAL A 131 9.24 11.57 -3.40
C VAL A 131 10.02 12.88 -3.54
N GLU A 132 9.51 14.00 -3.00
CA GLU A 132 10.22 15.28 -3.04
C GLU A 132 11.58 15.25 -2.33
N LEU A 133 11.66 14.64 -1.16
CA LEU A 133 12.89 14.48 -0.41
C LEU A 133 13.89 13.59 -1.15
N THR A 134 13.39 12.58 -1.87
CA THR A 134 14.20 11.69 -2.70
C THR A 134 14.80 12.44 -3.89
N HIS A 135 14.01 13.25 -4.60
CA HIS A 135 14.54 14.12 -5.69
C HIS A 135 15.59 15.10 -5.19
N LYS A 136 15.40 15.70 -4.00
CA LYS A 136 16.39 16.59 -3.39
C LYS A 136 17.70 15.87 -3.07
N LYS A 137 17.64 14.61 -2.65
CA LYS A 137 18.82 13.79 -2.30
C LYS A 137 19.53 13.23 -3.54
N TYR A 138 18.79 12.92 -4.62
CA TYR A 138 19.30 12.32 -5.85
C TYR A 138 18.91 13.16 -7.08
N PRO A 139 19.45 14.39 -7.22
CA PRO A 139 19.06 15.28 -8.30
C PRO A 139 19.40 14.70 -9.67
N GLY A 140 18.42 14.72 -10.59
CA GLY A 140 18.59 14.24 -11.96
C GLY A 140 18.59 12.73 -12.14
N VAL A 141 18.40 11.95 -11.05
CA VAL A 141 18.25 10.49 -11.13
C VAL A 141 16.76 10.16 -11.24
N PRO A 142 16.36 9.28 -12.20
CA PRO A 142 14.98 8.83 -12.32
C PRO A 142 14.46 8.18 -11.03
N VAL A 143 13.21 8.48 -10.66
CA VAL A 143 12.54 7.98 -9.44
C VAL A 143 11.34 7.13 -9.81
N TYR A 144 11.28 5.93 -9.25
CA TYR A 144 10.18 4.98 -9.41
C TYR A 144 9.52 4.66 -8.07
N LEU A 145 8.21 4.44 -8.07
CA LEU A 145 7.49 3.90 -6.91
C LEU A 145 7.33 2.39 -7.05
N LEU A 146 7.57 1.65 -5.98
CA LEU A 146 7.34 0.21 -5.88
C LEU A 146 6.40 -0.05 -4.70
N GLY A 147 5.12 -0.14 -4.98
CA GLY A 147 4.07 -0.39 -3.98
C GLY A 147 3.68 -1.85 -3.92
N THR A 148 3.69 -2.44 -2.73
CA THR A 148 3.23 -3.82 -2.50
C THR A 148 1.92 -3.81 -1.72
N SER A 149 0.89 -4.54 -2.17
CA SER A 149 -0.39 -4.67 -1.46
C SER A 149 -0.99 -3.30 -1.07
N MET A 150 -1.20 -3.02 0.22
CA MET A 150 -1.62 -1.70 0.74
C MET A 150 -0.71 -0.57 0.23
N GLY A 151 0.60 -0.78 0.16
CA GLY A 151 1.53 0.22 -0.40
C GLY A 151 1.28 0.51 -1.87
N GLY A 152 0.82 -0.48 -2.63
CA GLY A 152 0.30 -0.29 -4.00
C GLY A 152 -0.94 0.58 -4.01
N ALA A 153 -1.88 0.36 -3.09
CA ALA A 153 -3.09 1.18 -2.94
C ALA A 153 -2.75 2.64 -2.57
N VAL A 154 -1.82 2.87 -1.63
CA VAL A 154 -1.33 4.21 -1.28
C VAL A 154 -0.71 4.90 -2.50
N THR A 155 0.11 4.16 -3.27
CA THR A 155 0.73 4.65 -4.49
C THR A 155 -0.33 5.06 -5.52
N MET A 156 -1.33 4.23 -5.79
CA MET A 156 -2.43 4.55 -6.71
C MET A 156 -3.20 5.77 -6.24
N ARG A 157 -3.57 5.82 -4.95
CA ARG A 157 -4.31 6.93 -4.34
C ARG A 157 -3.56 8.26 -4.43
N ALA A 158 -2.24 8.27 -4.40
CA ALA A 158 -1.44 9.49 -4.51
C ALA A 158 -1.66 10.22 -5.85
N PHE A 159 -2.01 9.53 -6.93
CA PHE A 159 -2.28 10.13 -8.24
C PHE A 159 -3.61 10.90 -8.31
N THR A 160 -4.48 10.79 -7.31
CA THR A 160 -5.69 11.62 -7.18
C THR A 160 -5.53 12.71 -6.11
N SER A 161 -4.32 12.93 -5.61
CA SER A 161 -4.00 14.08 -4.75
C SER A 161 -3.97 15.38 -5.56
N ASN A 162 -4.03 16.53 -4.87
CA ASN A 162 -3.91 17.85 -5.53
C ASN A 162 -2.51 18.05 -6.15
N THR A 163 -1.51 17.33 -5.67
CA THR A 163 -0.12 17.37 -6.12
C THR A 163 0.36 15.94 -6.36
N PRO A 164 0.00 15.31 -7.50
CA PRO A 164 0.42 13.94 -7.79
C PRO A 164 1.95 13.79 -7.76
N PRO A 165 2.46 12.62 -7.33
CA PRO A 165 3.90 12.39 -7.23
C PRO A 165 4.57 12.50 -8.60
N LYS A 166 5.68 13.24 -8.66
CA LYS A 166 6.48 13.39 -9.88
C LYS A 166 7.49 12.24 -9.96
N VAL A 167 7.14 11.19 -10.68
CA VAL A 167 7.95 9.98 -10.81
C VAL A 167 8.01 9.51 -12.26
N ASP A 168 9.02 8.72 -12.59
CA ASP A 168 9.26 8.22 -13.96
C ASP A 168 8.47 6.95 -14.27
N GLY A 169 7.89 6.31 -13.26
CA GLY A 169 7.01 5.16 -13.39
C GLY A 169 6.62 4.55 -12.05
N VAL A 170 5.64 3.67 -12.11
CA VAL A 170 5.04 2.99 -10.95
C VAL A 170 5.08 1.49 -11.14
N ILE A 171 5.48 0.78 -10.10
CA ILE A 171 5.51 -0.68 -10.05
C ILE A 171 4.55 -1.10 -8.94
N LEU A 172 3.51 -1.85 -9.31
CA LEU A 172 2.45 -2.30 -8.43
C LEU A 172 2.53 -3.83 -8.30
N ALA A 173 2.98 -4.32 -7.15
CA ALA A 173 3.04 -5.74 -6.85
C ALA A 173 1.82 -6.17 -6.02
N SER A 174 0.88 -6.88 -6.62
CA SER A 174 -0.38 -7.32 -6.01
C SER A 174 -1.07 -6.17 -5.25
N PRO A 175 -1.34 -5.00 -5.88
CA PRO A 175 -1.89 -3.84 -5.18
C PRO A 175 -3.26 -4.16 -4.56
N ALA A 176 -3.50 -3.62 -3.37
CA ALA A 176 -4.73 -3.85 -2.65
C ALA A 176 -5.86 -2.97 -3.25
N VAL A 177 -6.69 -3.58 -4.09
CA VAL A 177 -7.79 -2.92 -4.83
C VAL A 177 -9.17 -3.57 -4.55
N TRP A 178 -9.28 -4.35 -3.48
CA TRP A 178 -10.51 -5.02 -3.08
C TRP A 178 -11.29 -4.18 -2.04
N GLY A 179 -11.81 -3.03 -2.46
CA GLY A 179 -12.60 -2.10 -1.65
C GLY A 179 -14.08 -2.45 -1.56
N TRP A 180 -14.90 -1.50 -1.07
CA TRP A 180 -16.34 -1.64 -0.84
C TRP A 180 -17.10 -2.17 -2.06
N ARG A 181 -16.79 -1.65 -3.24
CA ARG A 181 -17.46 -2.02 -4.51
C ARG A 181 -17.30 -3.48 -4.91
N ALA A 182 -16.29 -4.15 -4.39
CA ALA A 182 -16.01 -5.55 -4.68
C ALA A 182 -16.44 -6.49 -3.55
N MET A 183 -17.00 -5.94 -2.46
CA MET A 183 -17.56 -6.72 -1.34
C MET A 183 -19.04 -6.99 -1.54
N ASN A 184 -19.55 -8.07 -0.93
CA ASN A 184 -20.98 -8.27 -0.85
C ASN A 184 -21.58 -7.49 0.35
N ALA A 185 -22.86 -7.15 0.26
CA ALA A 185 -23.55 -6.31 1.25
C ALA A 185 -23.50 -6.85 2.70
N PHE A 186 -23.35 -8.17 2.88
CA PHE A 186 -23.23 -8.76 4.21
C PHE A 186 -21.89 -8.38 4.86
N TYR A 187 -20.76 -8.56 4.16
CA TYR A 187 -19.44 -8.18 4.66
C TYR A 187 -19.31 -6.67 4.86
N GLU A 188 -19.87 -5.86 3.95
CA GLU A 188 -19.94 -4.39 4.11
C GLU A 188 -20.64 -4.02 5.41
N THR A 189 -21.85 -4.57 5.63
CA THR A 189 -22.64 -4.28 6.83
C THR A 189 -21.92 -4.70 8.11
N VAL A 190 -21.35 -5.92 8.12
CA VAL A 190 -20.63 -6.45 9.30
C VAL A 190 -19.40 -5.59 9.60
N LEU A 191 -18.59 -5.26 8.60
CA LEU A 191 -17.41 -4.44 8.79
C LEU A 191 -17.79 -3.03 9.25
N TRP A 192 -18.78 -2.40 8.61
CA TRP A 192 -19.26 -1.08 8.99
C TRP A 192 -19.75 -1.05 10.44
N MET A 193 -20.64 -1.99 10.83
CA MET A 193 -21.14 -2.07 12.20
C MET A 193 -20.00 -2.31 13.19
N SER A 194 -19.12 -3.26 12.91
CA SER A 194 -18.00 -3.57 13.80
C SER A 194 -17.05 -2.38 13.98
N ALA A 195 -16.74 -1.65 12.89
CA ALA A 195 -15.87 -0.48 12.93
C ALA A 195 -16.48 0.69 13.71
N HIS A 196 -17.82 0.83 13.72
CA HIS A 196 -18.49 1.91 14.43
C HIS A 196 -18.89 1.55 15.88
N LEU A 197 -19.01 0.28 16.22
CA LEU A 197 -19.38 -0.17 17.55
C LEU A 197 -18.17 -0.64 18.36
N LEU A 198 -17.20 -1.27 17.72
CA LEU A 198 -16.04 -1.92 18.34
C LEU A 198 -14.74 -1.62 17.56
N PRO A 199 -14.40 -0.35 17.27
CA PRO A 199 -13.27 0.00 16.40
C PRO A 199 -11.91 -0.54 16.90
N SER A 200 -11.73 -0.67 18.21
CA SER A 200 -10.50 -1.18 18.83
C SER A 200 -10.49 -2.71 19.04
N LEU A 201 -11.52 -3.42 18.58
CA LEU A 201 -11.48 -4.88 18.56
C LEU A 201 -10.37 -5.32 17.60
N THR A 202 -9.48 -6.19 18.06
CA THR A 202 -8.40 -6.72 17.22
C THR A 202 -8.77 -8.05 16.59
N LEU A 203 -8.37 -8.24 15.34
CA LEU A 203 -8.52 -9.47 14.60
C LEU A 203 -7.15 -9.98 14.14
N SER A 204 -6.96 -11.28 14.21
CA SER A 204 -5.77 -11.96 13.70
C SER A 204 -6.10 -12.72 12.41
N GLY A 205 -5.21 -12.68 11.43
CA GLY A 205 -5.27 -13.52 10.24
C GLY A 205 -4.81 -14.97 10.49
N SER A 206 -4.32 -15.28 11.70
CA SER A 206 -3.85 -16.63 12.01
C SER A 206 -5.02 -17.62 12.00
N GLY A 207 -4.80 -18.78 11.35
CA GLY A 207 -5.84 -19.82 11.25
C GLY A 207 -6.78 -19.70 10.05
N LEU A 208 -6.68 -18.66 9.23
CA LEU A 208 -7.48 -18.54 7.99
C LEU A 208 -7.02 -19.49 6.88
N GLY A 209 -5.86 -20.15 7.03
CA GLY A 209 -5.31 -21.06 6.02
C GLY A 209 -4.76 -20.37 4.77
N ILE A 210 -4.69 -19.03 4.76
CA ILE A 210 -4.18 -18.24 3.64
C ILE A 210 -2.65 -18.33 3.61
N GLN A 211 -2.10 -18.62 2.44
CA GLN A 211 -0.65 -18.67 2.21
C GLN A 211 -0.17 -17.46 1.40
N PRO A 212 0.42 -16.43 2.06
CA PRO A 212 0.84 -15.21 1.37
C PRO A 212 2.13 -15.35 0.57
N SER A 213 2.90 -16.43 0.75
CA SER A 213 4.18 -16.71 0.07
C SER A 213 4.52 -18.20 0.18
N ASP A 214 5.27 -18.74 -0.76
CA ASP A 214 5.87 -20.07 -0.70
C ASP A 214 7.19 -20.09 0.12
N ASN A 215 7.71 -18.94 0.52
CA ASN A 215 8.93 -18.79 1.32
C ASN A 215 8.63 -18.94 2.82
N ILE A 216 8.44 -20.18 3.25
CA ILE A 216 8.09 -20.49 4.64
C ILE A 216 9.12 -20.00 5.68
N PRO A 217 10.44 -20.08 5.43
CA PRO A 217 11.43 -19.49 6.36
C PRO A 217 11.22 -18.00 6.57
N MET A 218 10.94 -17.24 5.50
CA MET A 218 10.65 -15.81 5.56
C MET A 218 9.34 -15.54 6.34
N LEU A 219 8.27 -16.30 6.09
CA LEU A 219 7.01 -16.16 6.84
C LEU A 219 7.18 -16.41 8.34
N ARG A 220 8.01 -17.40 8.71
CA ARG A 220 8.34 -17.66 10.12
C ARG A 220 9.13 -16.51 10.76
N ALA A 221 10.06 -15.91 10.01
CA ALA A 221 10.80 -14.75 10.48
C ALA A 221 9.84 -13.54 10.67
N LEU A 222 8.96 -13.28 9.71
CA LEU A 222 7.92 -12.24 9.77
C LEU A 222 7.01 -12.44 11.00
N GLY A 223 6.60 -13.68 11.28
CA GLY A 223 5.79 -14.02 12.46
C GLY A 223 6.48 -13.73 13.79
N ARG A 224 7.82 -13.69 13.85
CA ARG A 224 8.62 -13.41 15.05
C ARG A 224 9.04 -11.95 15.18
N ASP A 225 8.94 -11.19 14.12
CA ASP A 225 9.34 -9.77 14.10
C ASP A 225 8.38 -8.95 14.95
N PRO A 226 8.84 -8.26 16.02
CA PRO A 226 7.98 -7.50 16.93
C PRO A 226 7.40 -6.24 16.26
N LEU A 227 8.00 -5.73 15.18
CA LEU A 227 7.52 -4.55 14.46
C LEU A 227 6.42 -4.88 13.45
N VAL A 228 6.24 -6.16 13.11
CA VAL A 228 5.13 -6.64 12.28
C VAL A 228 3.89 -6.81 13.15
N ILE A 229 2.80 -6.17 12.75
CA ILE A 229 1.52 -6.23 13.46
C ILE A 229 0.87 -7.60 13.24
N LYS A 230 0.50 -8.29 14.31
CA LYS A 230 -0.11 -9.63 14.27
C LYS A 230 -1.63 -9.58 14.49
N GLU A 231 -2.08 -8.57 15.18
CA GLU A 231 -3.49 -8.32 15.50
C GLU A 231 -3.83 -6.90 15.05
N THR A 232 -4.83 -6.77 14.19
CA THR A 232 -5.21 -5.50 13.56
C THR A 232 -6.54 -5.03 14.11
N GLU A 233 -6.63 -3.78 14.54
CA GLU A 233 -7.89 -3.18 14.95
C GLU A 233 -8.90 -3.14 13.79
N VAL A 234 -10.15 -3.41 14.08
CA VAL A 234 -11.27 -3.36 13.10
C VAL A 234 -11.36 -1.97 12.45
N GLY A 235 -11.11 -0.89 13.22
CA GLY A 235 -11.04 0.47 12.68
C GLY A 235 -9.95 0.63 11.62
N THR A 236 -8.80 -0.01 11.81
CA THR A 236 -7.69 0.01 10.85
C THR A 236 -8.01 -0.83 9.61
N ILE A 237 -8.70 -1.98 9.78
CA ILE A 237 -9.20 -2.78 8.64
C ILE A 237 -10.23 -1.99 7.83
N TYR A 238 -11.14 -1.28 8.49
CA TYR A 238 -12.12 -0.40 7.83
C TYR A 238 -11.42 0.67 6.98
N GLY A 239 -10.43 1.37 7.56
CA GLY A 239 -9.66 2.37 6.84
C GLY A 239 -8.86 1.79 5.66
N LEU A 240 -8.36 0.54 5.77
CA LEU A 240 -7.74 -0.16 4.64
C LEU A 240 -8.75 -0.40 3.51
N VAL A 241 -9.99 -0.83 3.83
CA VAL A 241 -11.02 -1.06 2.80
C VAL A 241 -11.41 0.25 2.10
N GLU A 242 -11.49 1.38 2.83
CA GLU A 242 -11.65 2.70 2.22
C GLU A 242 -10.51 3.05 1.27
N LEU A 243 -9.26 2.86 1.70
CA LEU A 243 -8.09 3.08 0.84
C LEU A 243 -8.13 2.20 -0.41
N MET A 244 -8.51 0.93 -0.29
CA MET A 244 -8.60 0.00 -1.42
C MET A 244 -9.65 0.45 -2.45
N ASP A 245 -10.79 0.97 -1.99
CA ASP A 245 -11.82 1.52 -2.87
C ASP A 245 -11.35 2.80 -3.58
N GLU A 246 -10.71 3.73 -2.83
CA GLU A 246 -10.10 4.92 -3.40
C GLU A 246 -8.98 4.57 -4.39
N ALA A 247 -8.17 3.56 -4.12
CA ALA A 247 -7.11 3.09 -5.01
C ALA A 247 -7.66 2.53 -6.32
N ALA A 248 -8.71 1.70 -6.25
CA ALA A 248 -9.37 1.16 -7.44
C ALA A 248 -9.90 2.31 -8.33
N LEU A 249 -10.53 3.33 -7.74
CA LEU A 249 -10.98 4.53 -8.44
C LEU A 249 -9.83 5.36 -9.04
N SER A 250 -8.67 5.31 -8.41
CA SER A 250 -7.50 6.07 -8.86
C SER A 250 -6.76 5.40 -10.04
N ALA A 251 -7.11 4.17 -10.40
CA ALA A 251 -6.44 3.40 -11.45
C ALA A 251 -6.39 4.17 -12.79
N SER A 252 -7.49 4.81 -13.18
CA SER A 252 -7.59 5.61 -14.40
C SER A 252 -6.90 6.97 -14.36
N HIS A 253 -6.41 7.39 -13.19
CA HIS A 253 -5.77 8.70 -13.00
C HIS A 253 -4.24 8.63 -13.00
N ILE A 254 -3.66 7.44 -13.05
CA ILE A 254 -2.21 7.28 -13.13
C ILE A 254 -1.76 7.76 -14.50
N ASN A 255 -0.89 8.75 -14.53
CA ASN A 255 -0.44 9.45 -15.74
C ASN A 255 1.03 9.20 -16.07
N VAL A 256 1.60 8.15 -15.52
CA VAL A 256 2.97 7.68 -15.75
C VAL A 256 2.93 6.18 -16.11
N PRO A 257 3.99 5.63 -16.73
CA PRO A 257 4.04 4.19 -17.03
C PRO A 257 3.88 3.32 -15.78
N VAL A 258 3.18 2.19 -15.94
CA VAL A 258 2.88 1.23 -14.86
C VAL A 258 3.39 -0.16 -15.22
N LEU A 259 4.09 -0.81 -14.30
CA LEU A 259 4.28 -2.25 -14.28
C LEU A 259 3.35 -2.85 -13.22
N LEU A 260 2.29 -3.52 -13.65
CA LEU A 260 1.34 -4.21 -12.77
C LEU A 260 1.71 -5.69 -12.70
N MET A 261 2.06 -6.17 -11.52
CA MET A 261 2.50 -7.53 -11.27
C MET A 261 1.52 -8.27 -10.38
N TYR A 262 1.19 -9.51 -10.73
CA TYR A 262 0.25 -10.34 -9.99
C TYR A 262 0.69 -11.81 -9.93
N GLY A 263 0.54 -12.44 -8.77
CA GLY A 263 0.82 -13.86 -8.56
C GLY A 263 -0.42 -14.73 -8.82
N ALA A 264 -0.28 -15.82 -9.58
CA ALA A 264 -1.38 -16.72 -9.86
C ALA A 264 -1.91 -17.46 -8.61
N HIS A 265 -1.10 -17.51 -7.54
CA HIS A 265 -1.45 -18.08 -6.24
C HIS A 265 -1.72 -17.01 -5.18
N ASP A 266 -2.08 -15.78 -5.59
CA ASP A 266 -2.47 -14.73 -4.65
C ASP A 266 -3.84 -15.04 -4.04
N GLU A 267 -3.86 -15.41 -2.75
CA GLU A 267 -5.07 -15.70 -1.98
C GLU A 267 -5.58 -14.49 -1.16
N ILE A 268 -4.87 -13.35 -1.22
CA ILE A 268 -5.17 -12.15 -0.41
C ILE A 268 -5.95 -11.12 -1.23
N VAL A 269 -5.46 -10.78 -2.42
CA VAL A 269 -6.17 -9.88 -3.33
C VAL A 269 -6.91 -10.71 -4.37
N PRO A 270 -8.26 -10.68 -4.38
CA PRO A 270 -9.01 -11.42 -5.38
C PRO A 270 -8.70 -10.96 -6.80
N PRO A 271 -8.69 -11.89 -7.76
CA PRO A 271 -8.32 -11.58 -9.15
C PRO A 271 -9.32 -10.67 -9.87
N VAL A 272 -10.61 -10.73 -9.55
CA VAL A 272 -11.64 -9.91 -10.23
C VAL A 272 -11.42 -8.40 -10.02
N PRO A 273 -11.26 -7.87 -8.79
CA PRO A 273 -10.93 -6.46 -8.59
C PRO A 273 -9.60 -6.05 -9.25
N MET A 274 -8.62 -6.95 -9.28
CA MET A 274 -7.35 -6.71 -9.95
C MET A 274 -7.54 -6.53 -11.46
N GLY A 275 -8.34 -7.41 -12.08
CA GLY A 275 -8.70 -7.32 -13.49
C GLY A 275 -9.49 -6.05 -13.83
N GLN A 276 -10.41 -5.62 -12.95
CA GLN A 276 -11.14 -4.36 -13.10
C GLN A 276 -10.19 -3.16 -13.06
N ALA A 277 -9.30 -3.08 -12.08
CA ALA A 277 -8.30 -2.00 -12.01
C ALA A 277 -7.40 -1.96 -13.26
N LEU A 278 -6.96 -3.11 -13.77
CA LEU A 278 -6.21 -3.18 -15.04
C LEU A 278 -7.07 -2.70 -16.23
N GLY A 279 -8.34 -3.08 -16.29
CA GLY A 279 -9.30 -2.63 -17.30
C GLY A 279 -9.47 -1.11 -17.28
N ASP A 280 -9.62 -0.52 -16.10
CA ASP A 280 -9.75 0.92 -15.92
C ASP A 280 -8.48 1.67 -16.36
N MET A 281 -7.29 1.16 -16.04
CA MET A 281 -6.01 1.69 -16.54
C MET A 281 -5.97 1.68 -18.08
N ARG A 282 -6.31 0.55 -18.70
CA ARG A 282 -6.32 0.40 -20.17
C ARG A 282 -7.33 1.32 -20.85
N ASN A 283 -8.55 1.41 -20.30
CA ASN A 283 -9.60 2.30 -20.81
C ASN A 283 -9.20 3.78 -20.73
N ALA A 284 -8.43 4.16 -19.71
CA ALA A 284 -7.86 5.49 -19.56
C ALA A 284 -6.57 5.70 -20.37
N HIS A 285 -6.14 4.72 -21.18
CA HIS A 285 -4.91 4.76 -22.00
C HIS A 285 -3.63 4.95 -21.16
N VAL A 286 -3.63 4.44 -19.93
CA VAL A 286 -2.39 4.35 -19.14
C VAL A 286 -1.42 3.40 -19.83
N ASP A 287 -0.15 3.78 -19.93
CA ASP A 287 0.91 2.90 -20.43
C ASP A 287 1.19 1.79 -19.39
N VAL A 288 0.46 0.67 -19.48
CA VAL A 288 0.52 -0.42 -18.50
C VAL A 288 1.08 -1.71 -19.10
N THR A 289 2.17 -2.19 -18.50
CA THR A 289 2.69 -3.55 -18.68
C THR A 289 2.12 -4.43 -17.57
N ALA A 290 1.29 -5.41 -17.90
CA ALA A 290 0.71 -6.34 -16.94
C ALA A 290 1.47 -7.67 -16.98
N ALA A 291 2.03 -8.10 -15.85
CA ALA A 291 2.81 -9.32 -15.72
C ALA A 291 2.16 -10.29 -14.72
N CYS A 292 1.96 -11.53 -15.14
CA CYS A 292 1.45 -12.61 -14.30
C CYS A 292 2.54 -13.65 -14.02
N TYR A 293 2.74 -13.98 -12.76
CA TYR A 293 3.70 -14.98 -12.32
C TYR A 293 2.98 -16.28 -11.93
N PRO A 294 3.09 -17.36 -12.75
CA PRO A 294 2.34 -18.60 -12.54
C PRO A 294 2.60 -19.29 -11.20
N LYS A 295 3.79 -19.10 -10.63
CA LYS A 295 4.19 -19.63 -9.32
C LYS A 295 4.17 -18.57 -8.22
N GLY A 296 3.84 -17.32 -8.55
CA GLY A 296 3.85 -16.19 -7.63
C GLY A 296 2.69 -16.25 -6.65
N TYR A 297 2.96 -15.85 -5.42
CA TYR A 297 1.99 -15.61 -4.36
C TYR A 297 1.79 -14.11 -4.18
N HIS A 298 1.14 -13.71 -3.08
CA HIS A 298 0.92 -12.29 -2.78
C HIS A 298 2.23 -11.52 -2.55
N MET A 299 3.20 -12.15 -1.90
CA MET A 299 4.48 -11.50 -1.56
C MET A 299 5.55 -11.71 -2.63
N LEU A 300 5.22 -11.39 -3.91
CA LEU A 300 6.06 -11.60 -5.09
C LEU A 300 7.55 -11.24 -4.90
N LEU A 301 7.85 -10.15 -4.20
CA LEU A 301 9.24 -9.70 -3.97
C LEU A 301 9.99 -10.56 -2.95
N ARG A 302 9.31 -11.48 -2.26
CA ARG A 302 9.85 -12.32 -1.19
C ARG A 302 9.62 -13.81 -1.37
N ASP A 303 8.92 -14.21 -2.43
CA ASP A 303 8.71 -15.61 -2.81
C ASP A 303 10.03 -16.34 -3.11
N LEU A 304 10.00 -17.64 -3.27
CA LEU A 304 11.21 -18.41 -3.61
C LEU A 304 11.76 -17.97 -4.97
N ASP A 305 10.90 -17.75 -5.97
CA ASP A 305 11.27 -17.30 -7.33
C ASP A 305 11.40 -15.77 -7.46
N ARG A 306 11.53 -15.03 -6.35
CA ARG A 306 11.59 -13.55 -6.28
C ARG A 306 12.59 -12.88 -7.22
N GLU A 307 13.72 -13.53 -7.50
CA GLU A 307 14.74 -12.95 -8.40
C GLU A 307 14.24 -12.82 -9.84
N VAL A 308 13.30 -13.65 -10.28
CA VAL A 308 12.64 -13.50 -11.57
C VAL A 308 11.89 -12.17 -11.60
N VAL A 309 11.12 -11.87 -10.55
CA VAL A 309 10.37 -10.62 -10.38
C VAL A 309 11.31 -9.42 -10.32
N TRP A 310 12.43 -9.52 -9.59
CA TRP A 310 13.40 -8.42 -9.48
C TRP A 310 14.06 -8.10 -10.82
N ARG A 311 14.41 -9.11 -11.62
CA ARG A 311 14.98 -8.93 -12.98
C ARG A 311 13.97 -8.31 -13.95
N ASP A 312 12.71 -8.66 -13.83
CA ASP A 312 11.65 -8.04 -14.63
C ASP A 312 11.49 -6.55 -14.28
N ILE A 313 11.51 -6.20 -12.99
CA ILE A 313 11.48 -4.81 -12.52
C ILE A 313 12.70 -4.04 -13.06
N GLU A 314 13.91 -4.61 -12.93
CA GLU A 314 15.13 -4.02 -13.46
C GLU A 314 15.02 -3.75 -14.96
N SER A 315 14.65 -4.78 -15.72
CA SER A 315 14.50 -4.68 -17.19
C SER A 315 13.45 -3.65 -17.60
N TRP A 316 12.33 -3.58 -16.88
CA TRP A 316 11.28 -2.60 -17.14
C TRP A 316 11.73 -1.16 -16.86
N ILE A 317 12.49 -0.94 -15.79
CA ILE A 317 13.10 0.37 -15.48
C ILE A 317 14.09 0.78 -16.58
N GLU A 318 14.93 -0.16 -17.06
CA GLU A 318 15.99 0.13 -18.03
C GLU A 318 15.48 0.32 -19.46
N ALA A 319 14.47 -0.44 -19.84
CA ALA A 319 14.09 -0.59 -21.25
C ALA A 319 12.58 -0.80 -21.40
N ARG A 320 11.80 0.19 -20.96
CA ARG A 320 10.34 0.16 -21.16
C ARG A 320 9.97 -0.14 -22.61
N GLY A 321 8.90 -0.91 -22.80
CA GLY A 321 8.44 -1.34 -24.11
C GLY A 321 9.18 -2.53 -24.70
N LYS A 322 10.21 -3.05 -24.01
CA LYS A 322 10.78 -4.36 -24.34
C LYS A 322 10.11 -5.47 -23.53
N PRO A 323 10.08 -6.71 -24.07
CA PRO A 323 9.59 -7.86 -23.32
C PRO A 323 10.35 -8.05 -22.00
N LEU A 324 9.62 -8.47 -20.96
CA LEU A 324 10.23 -8.82 -19.67
C LEU A 324 11.08 -10.09 -19.83
N PRO A 325 12.21 -10.21 -19.13
CA PRO A 325 13.06 -11.40 -19.18
C PRO A 325 12.35 -12.72 -18.89
N SER A 326 11.33 -12.69 -18.03
CA SER A 326 10.51 -13.87 -17.71
C SER A 326 9.45 -14.18 -18.77
N GLY A 327 9.09 -13.22 -19.63
CA GLY A 327 7.93 -13.28 -20.51
C GLY A 327 6.58 -13.26 -19.77
N ALA A 328 6.55 -12.83 -18.52
CA ALA A 328 5.36 -12.83 -17.66
C ALA A 328 4.20 -11.98 -18.21
N GLU A 329 4.49 -10.99 -19.05
CA GLU A 329 3.49 -10.18 -19.77
C GLU A 329 2.79 -10.95 -20.90
N ASN A 330 3.41 -12.03 -21.38
CA ASN A 330 2.91 -12.86 -22.51
C ASN A 330 2.34 -14.20 -22.02
N LEU A 331 2.61 -14.58 -20.79
CA LEU A 331 1.99 -15.75 -20.18
C LEU A 331 0.52 -15.41 -20.05
N GLY A 332 -0.26 -15.85 -21.01
CA GLY A 332 -1.70 -15.64 -21.06
C GLY A 332 -2.34 -15.69 -19.67
N PRO A 333 -3.56 -15.31 -19.47
CA PRO A 333 -4.01 -14.74 -18.21
C PRO A 333 -3.53 -15.54 -17.02
N CYS A 334 -3.03 -14.90 -15.98
CA CYS A 334 -3.57 -15.26 -14.68
C CYS A 334 -5.05 -15.48 -15.00
N PRO A 335 -5.63 -16.66 -14.80
CA PRO A 335 -6.93 -17.03 -15.36
C PRO A 335 -8.04 -15.99 -15.20
N THR A 336 -7.72 -14.90 -14.61
CA THR A 336 -8.57 -13.84 -14.09
C THR A 336 -8.26 -12.43 -14.59
N LEU A 337 -7.05 -12.17 -15.14
CA LEU A 337 -6.76 -10.86 -15.76
C LEU A 337 -7.26 -10.79 -17.21
N ALA A 338 -7.55 -11.92 -17.85
CA ALA A 338 -8.01 -11.96 -19.25
C ALA A 338 -9.50 -11.70 -19.43
N HIS A 339 -10.33 -11.98 -18.41
CA HIS A 339 -11.79 -11.80 -18.52
C HIS A 339 -12.30 -10.44 -18.05
N ALA A 340 -11.41 -9.53 -17.69
CA ALA A 340 -11.79 -8.19 -17.21
C ALA A 340 -12.35 -7.25 -18.31
N GLY A 341 -12.45 -7.72 -19.54
CA GLY A 341 -13.05 -6.98 -20.66
C GLY A 341 -14.41 -7.49 -21.14
N GLU A 342 -14.96 -8.52 -20.49
CA GLU A 342 -16.19 -9.18 -20.94
C GLU A 342 -17.32 -9.18 -19.90
N LEU A 343 -17.24 -8.35 -18.83
CA LEU A 343 -18.32 -8.16 -17.85
C LEU A 343 -18.90 -6.76 -17.94
#